data_a6b621b48a55d87c1a28249f3fb2498d
#
_entry.id   a6b621b48a55d87c1a28249f3fb2498d
#
_cell.length_a   1.000
_cell.length_b   1.000
_cell.length_c   1.000
_cell.angle_alpha   90.00
_cell.angle_beta   90.00
_cell.angle_gamma   90.00
#
_symmetry.space_group_name_H-M   'P 1'
#
loop_
_entity.id
_entity.type
_entity.pdbx_description
1 polymer ?
#
loop_
_entity_poly.entity_id
_entity_poly.type
_entity_poly.pdbx_seq_one_letter_code
_entity_poly.pdbx_strand_id
1 'polypeptide(L)'
;MFFIFFIGVYWFIYYELLQVGTFARSKIFPQLFPFSISGMIILFAMIRYVRSLFFEKFHTGLRTADNISLLESFFIHQQVRHHTIANYPDVLIVNSVMNGKGNEQEIVVFIAIDNTILINSHISTSNIFPRSKRKYKELLSMLKSFLSRTQTDLTRTV
;
A
#
# COMPACT_ATOMS: atom_id res chain seq x y z
N MET A 1 15.32 13.55 -1.88
CA MET A 1 16.64 13.96 -2.38
C MET A 1 17.09 13.16 -3.62
N PHE A 2 16.99 11.85 -3.66
CA PHE A 2 17.34 11.01 -4.83
C PHE A 2 16.56 11.33 -6.12
N PHE A 3 15.29 11.72 -6.02
CA PHE A 3 14.42 11.99 -7.17
C PHE A 3 14.91 13.19 -8.00
N ILE A 4 15.32 14.26 -7.33
CA ILE A 4 15.85 15.48 -7.98
C ILE A 4 17.17 15.17 -8.70
N PHE A 5 18.01 14.31 -8.08
CA PHE A 5 19.25 13.86 -8.68
C PHE A 5 19.02 13.09 -9.99
N PHE A 6 18.06 12.13 -10.00
CA PHE A 6 17.74 11.36 -11.21
C PHE A 6 17.12 12.22 -12.32
N ILE A 7 16.25 13.17 -11.98
CA ILE A 7 15.74 14.12 -12.97
C ILE A 7 16.85 14.98 -13.51
N GLY A 8 17.77 15.45 -12.68
CA GLY A 8 18.92 16.24 -13.11
C GLY A 8 19.86 15.47 -14.04
N VAL A 9 20.17 14.21 -13.69
CA VAL A 9 20.99 13.33 -14.54
C VAL A 9 20.30 13.04 -15.88
N TYR A 10 18.99 12.78 -15.85
CA TYR A 10 18.20 12.52 -17.07
C TYR A 10 18.16 13.76 -17.97
N TRP A 11 17.96 14.97 -17.40
CA TRP A 11 17.98 16.25 -18.11
C TRP A 11 19.37 16.56 -18.66
N PHE A 12 20.43 16.29 -17.91
CA PHE A 12 21.81 16.49 -18.36
C PHE A 12 22.14 15.58 -19.54
N ILE A 13 21.82 14.29 -19.47
CA ILE A 13 22.01 13.35 -20.58
C ILE A 13 21.19 13.77 -21.80
N TYR A 14 19.94 14.19 -21.61
CA TYR A 14 19.07 14.66 -22.70
C TYR A 14 19.59 15.94 -23.33
N TYR A 15 20.11 16.86 -22.54
CA TYR A 15 20.70 18.13 -23.01
C TYR A 15 21.97 17.89 -23.80
N GLU A 16 22.91 17.08 -23.32
CA GLU A 16 24.13 16.67 -24.01
C GLU A 16 23.81 15.99 -25.35
N LEU A 17 22.76 15.16 -25.39
CA LEU A 17 22.32 14.48 -26.59
C LEU A 17 21.69 15.40 -27.63
N LEU A 18 21.07 16.49 -27.22
CA LEU A 18 20.52 17.52 -28.11
C LEU A 18 21.66 18.37 -28.77
N GLN A 19 22.78 18.54 -28.05
CA GLN A 19 23.93 19.29 -28.56
C GLN A 19 24.82 18.47 -29.51
N VAL A 20 24.83 17.14 -29.37
CA VAL A 20 25.55 16.27 -30.32
C VAL A 20 24.73 16.17 -31.60
N GLY A 21 25.15 16.89 -32.61
CA GLY A 21 24.45 17.05 -33.88
C GLY A 21 23.99 15.75 -34.54
N THR A 22 23.10 15.87 -35.50
CA THR A 22 22.31 14.84 -36.17
C THR A 22 23.06 13.57 -36.60
N PHE A 23 24.36 13.62 -36.77
CA PHE A 23 25.19 12.48 -37.20
C PHE A 23 25.37 11.39 -36.13
N ALA A 24 25.28 11.76 -34.86
CA ALA A 24 25.38 10.81 -33.74
C ALA A 24 24.04 10.12 -33.38
N ARG A 25 22.91 10.64 -33.87
CA ARG A 25 21.56 10.12 -33.53
C ARG A 25 21.39 8.65 -33.86
N SER A 26 21.90 8.17 -34.96
CA SER A 26 21.72 6.76 -35.39
C SER A 26 22.46 5.74 -34.50
N LYS A 27 23.55 6.16 -33.84
CA LYS A 27 24.33 5.27 -32.96
C LYS A 27 23.96 5.42 -31.47
N ILE A 28 23.39 6.56 -31.08
CA ILE A 28 23.06 6.86 -29.68
C ILE A 28 21.65 6.34 -29.30
N PHE A 29 20.73 6.31 -30.26
CA PHE A 29 19.37 5.83 -30.04
C PHE A 29 19.29 4.41 -29.44
N PRO A 30 20.04 3.40 -29.91
CA PRO A 30 20.05 2.08 -29.30
C PRO A 30 20.59 2.04 -27.86
N GLN A 31 21.49 2.97 -27.49
CA GLN A 31 22.04 3.03 -26.15
C GLN A 31 21.11 3.73 -25.15
N LEU A 32 20.26 4.67 -25.62
CA LEU A 32 19.28 5.36 -24.78
C LEU A 32 18.08 4.51 -24.40
N PHE A 33 17.73 3.56 -25.25
CA PHE A 33 16.58 2.69 -25.04
C PHE A 33 16.63 1.93 -23.70
N PRO A 34 17.74 1.26 -23.31
CA PRO A 34 17.82 0.60 -22.01
C PRO A 34 17.78 1.58 -20.84
N PHE A 35 18.30 2.80 -20.99
CA PHE A 35 18.21 3.82 -19.92
C PHE A 35 16.79 4.34 -19.71
N SER A 36 16.02 4.52 -20.78
CA SER A 36 14.63 4.94 -20.66
C SER A 36 13.75 3.86 -20.02
N ILE A 37 13.98 2.59 -20.36
CA ILE A 37 13.27 1.46 -19.73
C ILE A 37 13.62 1.35 -18.26
N SER A 38 14.91 1.43 -17.90
CA SER A 38 15.33 1.37 -16.49
C SER A 38 14.78 2.56 -15.68
N GLY A 39 14.75 3.76 -16.25
CA GLY A 39 14.11 4.93 -15.65
C GLY A 39 12.61 4.74 -15.40
N MET A 40 11.88 4.16 -16.35
CA MET A 40 10.46 3.83 -16.19
C MET A 40 10.25 2.77 -15.11
N ILE A 41 11.09 1.74 -15.03
CA ILE A 41 10.99 0.70 -13.99
C ILE A 41 11.20 1.31 -12.60
N ILE A 42 12.22 2.17 -12.46
CA ILE A 42 12.49 2.86 -11.18
C ILE A 42 11.32 3.78 -10.80
N LEU A 43 10.80 4.56 -11.74
CA LEU A 43 9.66 5.44 -11.51
C LEU A 43 8.42 4.64 -11.08
N PHE A 44 8.13 3.54 -11.77
CA PHE A 44 7.04 2.66 -11.43
C PHE A 44 7.19 2.03 -10.03
N ALA A 45 8.41 1.57 -9.71
CA ALA A 45 8.73 1.03 -8.38
C ALA A 45 8.54 2.10 -7.28
N MET A 46 8.97 3.35 -7.53
CA MET A 46 8.78 4.47 -6.61
C MET A 46 7.30 4.82 -6.40
N ILE A 47 6.52 4.92 -7.47
CA ILE A 47 5.07 5.18 -7.38
C ILE A 47 4.38 4.08 -6.57
N ARG A 48 4.76 2.83 -6.81
CA ARG A 48 4.22 1.68 -6.07
C ARG A 48 4.61 1.70 -4.60
N TYR A 49 5.87 2.05 -4.30
CA TYR A 49 6.37 2.20 -2.93
C TYR A 49 5.60 3.30 -2.19
N VAL A 50 5.49 4.48 -2.80
CA VAL A 50 4.75 5.62 -2.22
C VAL A 50 3.29 5.22 -1.96
N ARG A 51 2.61 4.57 -2.93
CA ARG A 51 1.25 4.08 -2.73
C ARG A 51 1.12 3.06 -1.60
N SER A 52 2.16 2.28 -1.32
CA SER A 52 2.14 1.32 -0.20
C SER A 52 2.20 1.98 1.17
N LEU A 53 2.59 3.26 1.25
CA LEU A 53 2.63 4.03 2.51
C LEU A 53 1.28 4.66 2.86
N PHE A 54 0.34 4.75 1.91
CA PHE A 54 -0.95 5.36 2.16
C PHE A 54 -1.90 4.39 2.85
N PHE A 55 -2.55 4.90 3.90
CA PHE A 55 -3.65 4.23 4.58
C PHE A 55 -4.97 4.52 3.88
N GLU A 56 -5.79 3.50 3.69
CA GLU A 56 -7.19 3.68 3.33
C GLU A 56 -7.96 4.09 4.57
N LYS A 57 -8.85 5.09 4.44
CA LYS A 57 -9.58 5.70 5.55
C LYS A 57 -11.05 5.31 5.48
N PHE A 58 -11.58 4.87 6.64
CA PHE A 58 -13.00 4.61 6.83
C PHE A 58 -13.54 5.54 7.90
N HIS A 59 -14.47 6.39 7.53
CA HIS A 59 -15.15 7.27 8.48
C HIS A 59 -16.26 6.49 9.19
N THR A 60 -16.15 6.37 10.49
CA THR A 60 -17.09 5.65 11.35
C THR A 60 -17.97 6.58 12.17
N GLY A 61 -17.49 7.78 12.47
CA GLY A 61 -18.15 8.70 13.40
C GLY A 61 -18.05 8.27 14.89
N LEU A 62 -17.31 7.19 15.18
CA LEU A 62 -17.18 6.62 16.51
C LEU A 62 -15.89 7.08 17.20
N ARG A 63 -15.85 7.06 18.53
CA ARG A 63 -14.63 7.31 19.31
C ARG A 63 -13.62 6.17 19.12
N THR A 64 -12.36 6.40 19.43
CA THR A 64 -11.28 5.41 19.31
C THR A 64 -11.63 4.09 20.02
N ALA A 65 -12.13 4.14 21.26
CA ALA A 65 -12.51 2.94 22.02
C ALA A 65 -13.62 2.13 21.32
N ASP A 66 -14.63 2.81 20.78
CA ASP A 66 -15.73 2.18 20.06
C ASP A 66 -15.25 1.58 18.73
N ASN A 67 -14.32 2.25 18.06
CA ASN A 67 -13.67 1.75 16.83
C ASN A 67 -12.83 0.49 17.11
N ILE A 68 -12.15 0.40 18.27
CA ILE A 68 -11.45 -0.82 18.68
C ILE A 68 -12.44 -1.95 18.90
N SER A 69 -13.50 -1.72 19.67
CA SER A 69 -14.55 -2.73 19.94
C SER A 69 -15.23 -3.19 18.65
N LEU A 70 -15.45 -2.28 17.70
CA LEU A 70 -16.00 -2.58 16.38
C LEU A 70 -15.07 -3.50 15.60
N LEU A 71 -13.77 -3.21 15.57
CA LEU A 71 -12.76 -4.03 14.88
C LEU A 71 -12.62 -5.41 15.54
N GLU A 72 -12.63 -5.50 16.87
CA GLU A 72 -12.59 -6.77 17.60
C GLU A 72 -13.82 -7.61 17.26
N SER A 73 -15.02 -7.03 17.28
CA SER A 73 -16.25 -7.69 16.87
C SER A 73 -16.18 -8.19 15.42
N PHE A 74 -15.65 -7.37 14.52
CA PHE A 74 -15.43 -7.74 13.14
C PHE A 74 -14.46 -8.94 13.02
N PHE A 75 -13.33 -8.94 13.72
CA PHE A 75 -12.37 -10.05 13.66
C PHE A 75 -12.93 -11.34 14.26
N ILE A 76 -13.70 -11.26 15.35
CA ILE A 76 -14.37 -12.40 15.94
C ILE A 76 -15.40 -12.97 14.96
N HIS A 77 -16.23 -12.12 14.37
CA HIS A 77 -17.24 -12.53 13.40
C HIS A 77 -16.64 -13.19 12.15
N GLN A 78 -15.52 -12.67 11.67
CA GLN A 78 -14.82 -13.21 10.51
C GLN A 78 -13.81 -14.31 10.84
N GLN A 79 -13.69 -14.71 12.11
CA GLN A 79 -12.73 -15.72 12.59
C GLN A 79 -11.28 -15.39 12.18
N VAL A 80 -10.95 -14.10 12.14
CA VAL A 80 -9.59 -13.63 11.76
C VAL A 80 -8.75 -13.48 13.02
N ARG A 81 -7.63 -14.19 13.04
CA ARG A 81 -6.63 -14.03 14.11
C ARG A 81 -5.93 -12.68 13.99
N HIS A 82 -5.95 -11.92 15.07
CA HIS A 82 -5.28 -10.64 15.17
C HIS A 82 -4.51 -10.55 16.48
N HIS A 83 -3.61 -9.58 16.59
CA HIS A 83 -2.93 -9.24 17.81
C HIS A 83 -2.76 -7.72 17.91
N THR A 84 -2.68 -7.22 19.12
CA THR A 84 -2.42 -5.82 19.43
C THR A 84 -0.95 -5.64 19.81
N ILE A 85 -0.43 -4.43 19.65
CA ILE A 85 0.92 -4.07 20.13
C ILE A 85 0.77 -3.56 21.56
N ALA A 86 1.55 -4.09 22.50
CA ALA A 86 1.41 -3.80 23.94
C ALA A 86 1.39 -2.29 24.27
N ASN A 87 2.16 -1.48 23.55
CA ASN A 87 2.24 -0.02 23.76
C ASN A 87 1.28 0.80 22.89
N TYR A 88 0.53 0.15 21.98
CA TYR A 88 -0.39 0.79 21.02
C TYR A 88 -1.66 -0.03 20.90
N PRO A 89 -2.58 0.06 21.89
CA PRO A 89 -3.81 -0.73 21.91
C PRO A 89 -4.78 -0.38 20.77
N ASP A 90 -4.62 0.78 20.17
CA ASP A 90 -5.33 1.27 18.99
C ASP A 90 -4.84 0.66 17.68
N VAL A 91 -3.74 -0.11 17.70
CA VAL A 91 -3.15 -0.77 16.53
C VAL A 91 -3.38 -2.27 16.60
N LEU A 92 -4.18 -2.78 15.64
CA LEU A 92 -4.46 -4.20 15.48
C LEU A 92 -3.78 -4.73 14.22
N ILE A 93 -3.14 -5.87 14.35
CA ILE A 93 -2.35 -6.48 13.27
C ILE A 93 -2.91 -7.86 12.92
N VAL A 94 -3.11 -8.08 11.63
CA VAL A 94 -3.47 -9.38 11.06
C VAL A 94 -2.31 -9.89 10.22
N ASN A 95 -1.76 -11.03 10.61
CA ASN A 95 -0.72 -11.72 9.85
C ASN A 95 -1.35 -12.81 8.99
N SER A 96 -1.08 -12.79 7.71
CA SER A 96 -1.52 -13.81 6.77
C SER A 96 -0.31 -14.41 6.06
N VAL A 97 -0.12 -15.72 6.22
CA VAL A 97 0.88 -16.46 5.45
C VAL A 97 0.34 -16.65 4.04
N MET A 98 1.06 -16.17 3.06
CA MET A 98 0.73 -16.42 1.66
C MET A 98 1.17 -17.83 1.29
N ASN A 99 0.21 -18.71 0.98
CA ASN A 99 0.48 -20.06 0.49
C ASN A 99 1.19 -19.96 -0.88
N GLY A 100 2.50 -20.05 -0.88
CA GLY A 100 3.34 -20.03 -2.07
C GLY A 100 4.73 -20.53 -1.74
N LYS A 101 5.53 -20.88 -2.75
CA LYS A 101 6.94 -21.31 -2.60
C LYS A 101 7.80 -20.12 -2.15
N GLY A 102 7.69 -19.71 -0.90
CA GLY A 102 8.46 -18.63 -0.31
C GLY A 102 7.81 -18.16 1.00
N ASN A 103 8.62 -17.65 1.93
CA ASN A 103 8.18 -17.09 3.21
C ASN A 103 7.53 -15.71 3.03
N GLU A 104 6.60 -15.58 2.08
CA GLU A 104 5.87 -14.33 1.88
C GLU A 104 4.77 -14.22 2.92
N GLN A 105 4.80 -13.13 3.66
CA GLN A 105 3.81 -12.83 4.68
C GLN A 105 3.16 -11.47 4.36
N GLU A 106 1.84 -11.44 4.30
CA GLU A 106 1.08 -10.20 4.22
C GLU A 106 0.67 -9.78 5.63
N ILE A 107 1.10 -8.60 6.04
CA ILE A 107 0.77 -7.98 7.32
C ILE A 107 -0.25 -6.88 7.02
N VAL A 108 -1.46 -7.00 7.58
CA VAL A 108 -2.49 -5.96 7.47
C VAL A 108 -2.59 -5.24 8.81
N VAL A 109 -2.44 -3.93 8.78
CA VAL A 109 -2.47 -3.07 9.96
C VAL A 109 -3.75 -2.26 9.95
N PHE A 110 -4.46 -2.27 11.07
CA PHE A 110 -5.63 -1.46 11.35
C PHE A 110 -5.29 -0.50 12.48
N ILE A 111 -5.60 0.77 12.34
CA ILE A 111 -5.40 1.78 13.37
C ILE A 111 -6.74 2.43 13.64
N ALA A 112 -7.21 2.30 14.89
CA ALA A 112 -8.42 2.93 15.35
C ALA A 112 -8.10 4.32 15.89
N ILE A 113 -8.68 5.36 15.29
CA ILE A 113 -8.61 6.74 15.76
C ILE A 113 -10.01 7.32 15.85
N ASP A 114 -10.16 8.51 16.43
CA ASP A 114 -11.46 9.17 16.53
C ASP A 114 -12.06 9.40 15.14
N ASN A 115 -13.32 9.02 15.00
CA ASN A 115 -14.13 9.11 13.77
C ASN A 115 -13.63 8.29 12.57
N THR A 116 -12.49 7.54 12.70
CA THR A 116 -11.87 6.94 11.53
C THR A 116 -11.12 5.65 11.88
N ILE A 117 -11.19 4.67 10.98
CA ILE A 117 -10.31 3.51 10.97
C ILE A 117 -9.38 3.64 9.77
N LEU A 118 -8.08 3.52 10.02
CA LEU A 118 -7.04 3.52 8.99
C LEU A 118 -6.60 2.08 8.73
N ILE A 119 -6.46 1.71 7.45
CA ILE A 119 -6.03 0.36 7.05
C ILE A 119 -4.92 0.46 6.04
N ASN A 120 -3.87 -0.33 6.25
CA ASN A 120 -2.80 -0.52 5.28
C ASN A 120 -2.33 -1.96 5.31
N SER A 121 -1.60 -2.38 4.30
CA SER A 121 -0.92 -3.66 4.32
C SER A 121 0.48 -3.57 3.77
N HIS A 122 1.35 -4.38 4.35
CA HIS A 122 2.72 -4.57 3.92
C HIS A 122 2.95 -6.04 3.59
N ILE A 123 3.62 -6.30 2.47
CA ILE A 123 4.04 -7.66 2.11
C ILE A 123 5.52 -7.78 2.44
N SER A 124 5.83 -8.59 3.45
CA SER A 124 7.21 -8.98 3.74
C SER A 124 7.64 -10.04 2.74
N THR A 125 8.48 -9.65 1.81
CA THR A 125 9.00 -10.53 0.77
C THR A 125 10.41 -10.13 0.39
N SER A 126 11.23 -11.12 0.06
CA SER A 126 12.55 -10.90 -0.56
C SER A 126 12.45 -10.60 -2.06
N ASN A 127 11.27 -10.71 -2.66
CA ASN A 127 11.07 -10.50 -4.08
C ASN A 127 10.92 -9.02 -4.42
N ILE A 128 11.59 -8.56 -5.48
CA ILE A 128 11.51 -7.19 -5.99
C ILE A 128 10.08 -6.86 -6.46
N PHE A 129 9.33 -7.88 -6.93
CA PHE A 129 7.95 -7.75 -7.36
C PHE A 129 7.02 -8.51 -6.40
N PRO A 130 6.54 -7.87 -5.31
CA PRO A 130 5.62 -8.51 -4.38
C PRO A 130 4.30 -8.88 -5.10
N ARG A 131 3.75 -10.02 -4.72
CA ARG A 131 2.43 -10.47 -5.19
C ARG A 131 1.34 -9.49 -4.79
N SER A 132 0.15 -9.62 -5.38
CA SER A 132 -0.97 -8.74 -5.06
C SER A 132 -1.36 -8.89 -3.59
N LYS A 133 -1.71 -7.77 -2.94
CA LYS A 133 -2.26 -7.68 -1.57
C LYS A 133 -3.65 -8.36 -1.50
N ARG A 134 -3.66 -9.69 -1.56
CA ARG A 134 -4.91 -10.46 -1.67
C ARG A 134 -5.71 -10.43 -0.37
N LYS A 135 -5.04 -10.68 0.76
CA LYS A 135 -5.69 -10.70 2.08
C LYS A 135 -6.20 -9.32 2.48
N TYR A 136 -5.43 -8.28 2.18
CA TYR A 136 -5.86 -6.90 2.38
C TYR A 136 -7.17 -6.60 1.65
N LYS A 137 -7.27 -6.94 0.35
CA LYS A 137 -8.46 -6.68 -0.45
C LYS A 137 -9.67 -7.46 0.08
N GLU A 138 -9.46 -8.69 0.49
CA GLU A 138 -10.47 -9.54 1.10
C GLU A 138 -11.00 -8.90 2.39
N LEU A 139 -10.12 -8.59 3.35
CA LEU A 139 -10.47 -7.96 4.62
C LEU A 139 -11.15 -6.60 4.43
N LEU A 140 -10.65 -5.82 3.47
CA LEU A 140 -11.23 -4.52 3.12
C LEU A 140 -12.69 -4.65 2.63
N SER A 141 -12.97 -5.60 1.74
CA SER A 141 -14.32 -5.83 1.24
C SER A 141 -15.26 -6.33 2.33
N MET A 142 -14.77 -7.23 3.20
CA MET A 142 -15.51 -7.74 4.35
C MET A 142 -15.83 -6.63 5.36
N LEU A 143 -14.85 -5.77 5.68
CA LEU A 143 -15.06 -4.64 6.58
C LEU A 143 -16.07 -3.64 6.01
N LYS A 144 -15.99 -3.30 4.73
CA LYS A 144 -16.98 -2.43 4.08
C LYS A 144 -18.41 -2.97 4.22
N SER A 145 -18.60 -4.26 3.98
CA SER A 145 -19.90 -4.91 4.11
C SER A 145 -20.37 -5.00 5.57
N PHE A 146 -19.46 -5.21 6.51
CA PHE A 146 -19.74 -5.23 7.92
C PHE A 146 -20.21 -3.86 8.44
N LEU A 147 -19.45 -2.80 8.11
CA LEU A 147 -19.79 -1.41 8.48
C LEU A 147 -21.14 -0.97 7.90
N SER A 148 -21.42 -1.32 6.63
CA SER A 148 -22.70 -0.96 6.01
C SER A 148 -23.89 -1.60 6.71
N ARG A 149 -23.76 -2.85 7.18
CA ARG A 149 -24.80 -3.53 7.96
C ARG A 149 -25.00 -2.89 9.33
N THR A 150 -23.92 -2.64 10.06
CA THR A 150 -23.97 -2.02 11.39
C THR A 150 -24.60 -0.63 11.35
N GLN A 151 -24.30 0.19 10.32
CA GLN A 151 -24.94 1.49 10.14
C GLN A 151 -26.44 1.38 9.84
N THR A 152 -26.85 0.38 9.07
CA THR A 152 -28.26 0.16 8.75
C THR A 152 -29.06 -0.27 10.00
N ASP A 153 -28.44 -1.06 10.88
CA ASP A 153 -29.08 -1.49 12.13
C ASP A 153 -29.22 -0.33 13.12
N LEU A 154 -28.25 0.57 13.20
CA LEU A 154 -28.31 1.78 14.03
C LEU A 154 -29.40 2.76 13.56
N THR A 155 -29.64 2.87 12.27
CA THR A 155 -30.69 3.74 11.71
C THR A 155 -32.11 3.15 11.83
N ARG A 156 -32.26 1.85 12.08
CA ARG A 156 -33.56 1.19 12.30
C ARG A 156 -34.04 1.22 13.74
N THR A 157 -33.14 1.51 14.68
CA THR A 157 -33.43 1.52 16.13
C THR A 157 -33.77 2.91 16.67
N VAL A 158 -33.78 3.93 15.83
CA VAL A 158 -34.25 5.30 16.12
C VAL A 158 -35.57 5.53 15.42
#